data_317094216df7829864fc101668690175
#
_entry.id   317094216df7829864fc101668690175
#
_cell.length_a   1.000
_cell.length_b   1.000
_cell.length_c   1.000
_cell.angle_alpha   90.00
_cell.angle_beta   90.00
_cell.angle_gamma   90.00
#
_symmetry.space_group_name_H-M   'P 1'
#
loop_
_entity.id
_entity.type
_entity.pdbx_description
1 polymer ?
#
loop_
_entity_poly.entity_id
_entity_poly.type
_entity_poly.pdbx_seq_one_letter_code
_entity_poly.pdbx_strand_id
1 'polypeptide(L)'
;TESTESSRQTYRNMLFTAPSISDYISGVILFDETIRQTTNDGVPFAEYLTSLGIVPGIKVDKGAKDLPMHPGETVTEGLDGLRERLEEYYSLGARFAKWRAVIGIGDNQPSMACIDVNAHALARYSALCQEAKMVPIVEPEILMDGNHSIETCFEVTTKVLDHVFKVLEDQKVALNGIILKPNMVISGTDASDRADVATVATATVKCLSENVPDEVPGIAFLSGGQTSEEATAHLSAMNEMGPHPWQLSFSYGRALQAQPLNAWSGADENLKSGQDAFLKRSRLNSLARTGNYNPQMEEVG
;
A
#
# COMPACT_ATOMS: atom_id res chain seq x y z
N THR A 1 23.03 7.82 3.06
CA THR A 1 23.61 6.65 2.34
C THR A 1 23.30 6.79 0.86
N GLU A 2 24.30 6.57 -0.01
CA GLU A 2 24.13 6.60 -1.46
C GLU A 2 23.24 5.43 -1.89
N SER A 3 22.29 5.68 -2.79
CA SER A 3 21.34 4.66 -3.26
C SER A 3 21.93 3.84 -4.41
N THR A 4 22.81 2.89 -4.08
CA THR A 4 23.37 1.89 -4.99
C THR A 4 22.57 0.59 -4.93
N GLU A 5 22.74 -0.31 -5.89
CA GLU A 5 22.11 -1.64 -5.86
C GLU A 5 22.52 -2.41 -4.58
N SER A 6 23.80 -2.35 -4.21
CA SER A 6 24.32 -3.01 -3.01
C SER A 6 23.70 -2.43 -1.73
N SER A 7 23.63 -1.09 -1.59
CA SER A 7 23.03 -0.47 -0.39
C SER A 7 21.54 -0.76 -0.28
N ARG A 8 20.83 -0.84 -1.40
CA ARG A 8 19.42 -1.26 -1.42
C ARG A 8 19.24 -2.72 -1.04
N GLN A 9 20.13 -3.63 -1.52
CA GLN A 9 20.12 -5.04 -1.12
C GLN A 9 20.38 -5.19 0.39
N THR A 10 21.39 -4.49 0.92
CA THR A 10 21.72 -4.51 2.36
C THR A 10 20.52 -4.03 3.21
N TYR A 11 19.87 -2.94 2.79
CA TYR A 11 18.66 -2.44 3.48
C TYR A 11 17.53 -3.47 3.47
N ARG A 12 17.26 -4.11 2.34
CA ARG A 12 16.23 -5.14 2.21
C ARG A 12 16.56 -6.37 3.04
N ASN A 13 17.83 -6.79 3.01
CA ASN A 13 18.29 -7.88 3.85
C ASN A 13 18.06 -7.59 5.34
N MET A 14 18.38 -6.37 5.81
CA MET A 14 18.11 -5.95 7.19
C MET A 14 16.63 -6.12 7.56
N LEU A 15 15.71 -5.67 6.71
CA LEU A 15 14.28 -5.76 6.97
C LEU A 15 13.78 -7.21 6.95
N PHE A 16 14.13 -7.98 5.94
CA PHE A 16 13.60 -9.33 5.74
C PHE A 16 14.16 -10.35 6.71
N THR A 17 15.37 -10.13 7.22
CA THR A 17 16.01 -11.00 8.23
C THR A 17 15.79 -10.53 9.66
N ALA A 18 14.94 -9.53 9.90
CA ALA A 18 14.60 -9.11 11.24
C ALA A 18 13.95 -10.29 12.02
N PRO A 19 14.42 -10.59 13.24
CA PRO A 19 13.92 -11.74 14.02
C PRO A 19 12.40 -11.64 14.26
N SER A 20 11.67 -12.73 14.10
CA SER A 20 10.21 -12.79 14.35
C SER A 20 9.36 -11.84 13.49
N ILE A 21 9.86 -11.37 12.36
CA ILE A 21 9.10 -10.45 11.48
C ILE A 21 7.81 -11.11 10.95
N SER A 22 7.81 -12.42 10.79
CA SER A 22 6.63 -13.20 10.38
C SER A 22 5.46 -13.15 11.36
N ASP A 23 5.69 -12.75 12.61
CA ASP A 23 4.61 -12.58 13.60
C ASP A 23 3.72 -11.36 13.27
N TYR A 24 4.24 -10.42 12.47
CA TYR A 24 3.60 -9.13 12.21
C TYR A 24 3.37 -8.82 10.72
N ILE A 25 4.16 -9.41 9.83
CA ILE A 25 4.14 -9.16 8.38
C ILE A 25 3.76 -10.44 7.65
N SER A 26 2.65 -10.40 6.91
CA SER A 26 2.13 -11.55 6.16
C SER A 26 2.50 -11.54 4.67
N GLY A 27 2.91 -10.40 4.14
CA GLY A 27 3.32 -10.26 2.75
C GLY A 27 4.25 -9.09 2.51
N VAL A 28 5.09 -9.18 1.48
CA VAL A 28 6.06 -8.15 1.11
C VAL A 28 5.96 -7.86 -0.39
N ILE A 29 5.82 -6.59 -0.75
CA ILE A 29 5.82 -6.13 -2.14
C ILE A 29 7.25 -5.84 -2.56
N LEU A 30 7.81 -6.69 -3.39
CA LEU A 30 9.16 -6.56 -3.94
C LEU A 30 9.18 -5.68 -5.19
N PHE A 31 10.35 -5.15 -5.53
CA PHE A 31 10.65 -4.59 -6.86
C PHE A 31 11.26 -5.67 -7.76
N ASP A 32 11.29 -5.44 -9.07
CA ASP A 32 11.93 -6.34 -10.05
C ASP A 32 13.39 -6.63 -9.68
N GLU A 33 14.15 -5.60 -9.29
CA GLU A 33 15.51 -5.76 -8.75
C GLU A 33 15.54 -6.68 -7.54
N THR A 34 14.61 -6.47 -6.59
CA THR A 34 14.63 -7.17 -5.29
C THR A 34 14.26 -8.64 -5.40
N ILE A 35 13.29 -9.00 -6.25
CA ILE A 35 12.88 -10.39 -6.40
C ILE A 35 14.00 -11.25 -7.01
N ARG A 36 14.97 -10.61 -7.67
CA ARG A 36 16.15 -11.26 -8.27
C ARG A 36 17.37 -11.27 -7.35
N GLN A 37 17.31 -10.59 -6.20
CA GLN A 37 18.37 -10.51 -5.21
C GLN A 37 18.25 -11.62 -4.16
N THR A 38 19.32 -11.77 -3.39
CA THR A 38 19.45 -12.81 -2.35
C THR A 38 19.72 -12.18 -0.98
N THR A 39 19.50 -12.96 0.07
CA THR A 39 20.03 -12.67 1.40
C THR A 39 21.56 -12.69 1.38
N ASN A 40 22.20 -12.23 2.45
CA ASN A 40 23.66 -12.31 2.60
C ASN A 40 24.18 -13.76 2.54
N ASP A 41 23.34 -14.75 2.86
CA ASP A 41 23.67 -16.18 2.78
C ASP A 41 23.40 -16.78 1.38
N GLY A 42 23.00 -15.97 0.41
CA GLY A 42 22.80 -16.39 -0.97
C GLY A 42 21.43 -17.00 -1.27
N VAL A 43 20.47 -16.96 -0.33
CA VAL A 43 19.11 -17.45 -0.55
C VAL A 43 18.28 -16.40 -1.27
N PRO A 44 17.57 -16.71 -2.38
CA PRO A 44 16.68 -15.75 -3.05
C PRO A 44 15.66 -15.15 -2.08
N PHE A 45 15.44 -13.83 -2.11
CA PHE A 45 14.54 -13.17 -1.15
C PHE A 45 13.11 -13.74 -1.17
N ALA A 46 12.59 -14.08 -2.35
CA ALA A 46 11.25 -14.67 -2.43
C ALA A 46 11.18 -16.06 -1.75
N GLU A 47 12.22 -16.87 -1.89
CA GLU A 47 12.33 -18.17 -1.22
C GLU A 47 12.48 -18.01 0.30
N TYR A 48 13.36 -17.09 0.72
CA TYR A 48 13.56 -16.79 2.14
C TYR A 48 12.27 -16.33 2.82
N LEU A 49 11.55 -15.37 2.23
CA LEU A 49 10.26 -14.89 2.76
C LEU A 49 9.24 -16.04 2.83
N THR A 50 9.14 -16.86 1.78
CA THR A 50 8.25 -18.02 1.77
C THR A 50 8.58 -19.02 2.88
N SER A 51 9.86 -19.24 3.18
CA SER A 51 10.29 -20.13 4.29
C SER A 51 9.84 -19.62 5.66
N LEU A 52 9.63 -18.32 5.81
CA LEU A 52 9.08 -17.69 7.03
C LEU A 52 7.53 -17.65 7.04
N GLY A 53 6.86 -18.15 6.01
CA GLY A 53 5.41 -18.02 5.87
C GLY A 53 4.94 -16.63 5.39
N ILE A 54 5.85 -15.78 4.93
CA ILE A 54 5.55 -14.46 4.38
C ILE A 54 5.38 -14.58 2.86
N VAL A 55 4.26 -14.10 2.33
CA VAL A 55 3.94 -14.19 0.90
C VAL A 55 4.72 -13.14 0.11
N PRO A 56 5.53 -13.52 -0.89
CA PRO A 56 6.17 -12.58 -1.79
C PRO A 56 5.17 -11.99 -2.79
N GLY A 57 5.24 -10.70 -3.00
CA GLY A 57 4.52 -9.99 -4.04
C GLY A 57 5.43 -9.08 -4.84
N ILE A 58 4.91 -8.46 -5.89
CA ILE A 58 5.70 -7.71 -6.85
C ILE A 58 4.99 -6.43 -7.31
N LYS A 59 5.71 -5.30 -7.30
CA LYS A 59 5.26 -4.08 -7.96
C LYS A 59 5.47 -4.22 -9.47
N VAL A 60 4.39 -4.16 -10.25
CA VAL A 60 4.43 -4.39 -11.69
C VAL A 60 4.18 -3.15 -12.53
N ASP A 61 3.65 -2.06 -11.95
CA ASP A 61 3.51 -0.79 -12.66
C ASP A 61 4.89 -0.17 -12.97
N LYS A 62 4.95 0.61 -14.05
CA LYS A 62 6.14 1.36 -14.49
C LYS A 62 6.12 2.84 -14.06
N GLY A 63 5.24 3.19 -13.14
CA GLY A 63 5.10 4.52 -12.56
C GLY A 63 4.09 5.41 -13.28
N ALA A 64 3.68 6.45 -12.58
CA ALA A 64 2.81 7.49 -13.11
C ALA A 64 3.57 8.39 -14.10
N LYS A 65 2.90 8.75 -15.18
CA LYS A 65 3.36 9.66 -16.23
C LYS A 65 2.30 10.75 -16.43
N ASP A 66 2.71 11.89 -16.94
CA ASP A 66 1.77 12.97 -17.27
C ASP A 66 0.67 12.47 -18.22
N LEU A 67 -0.57 12.75 -17.89
CA LEU A 67 -1.69 12.44 -18.76
C LEU A 67 -1.72 13.47 -19.91
N PRO A 68 -1.57 13.04 -21.18
CA PRO A 68 -1.53 13.97 -22.30
C PRO A 68 -2.77 14.85 -22.32
N MET A 69 -2.58 16.16 -22.57
CA MET A 69 -3.62 17.19 -22.64
C MET A 69 -4.36 17.49 -21.32
N HIS A 70 -3.92 16.91 -20.18
CA HIS A 70 -4.50 17.12 -18.85
C HIS A 70 -3.39 17.58 -17.87
N PRO A 71 -3.01 18.85 -17.88
CA PRO A 71 -1.92 19.36 -17.06
C PRO A 71 -2.12 19.05 -15.55
N GLY A 72 -1.10 18.50 -14.90
CA GLY A 72 -1.11 18.15 -13.48
C GLY A 72 -1.78 16.80 -13.14
N GLU A 73 -2.38 16.12 -14.12
CA GLU A 73 -2.94 14.78 -13.94
C GLU A 73 -2.00 13.69 -14.49
N THR A 74 -2.11 12.50 -13.96
CA THR A 74 -1.23 11.39 -14.34
C THR A 74 -2.01 10.13 -14.73
N VAL A 75 -1.37 9.29 -15.53
CA VAL A 75 -1.77 7.92 -15.80
C VAL A 75 -0.63 6.98 -15.46
N THR A 76 -0.91 5.88 -14.82
CA THR A 76 0.12 4.86 -14.53
C THR A 76 0.27 3.93 -15.71
N GLU A 77 1.52 3.74 -16.15
CA GLU A 77 1.89 2.89 -17.27
C GLU A 77 2.39 1.52 -16.79
N GLY A 78 2.51 0.56 -17.73
CA GLY A 78 3.09 -0.76 -17.47
C GLY A 78 2.28 -1.94 -17.94
N LEU A 79 1.18 -1.75 -18.70
CA LEU A 79 0.35 -2.84 -19.21
C LEU A 79 1.02 -3.61 -20.37
N ASP A 80 1.85 -2.93 -21.17
CA ASP A 80 2.55 -3.56 -22.28
C ASP A 80 3.53 -4.63 -21.79
N GLY A 81 3.40 -5.85 -22.33
CA GLY A 81 4.21 -7.00 -21.91
C GLY A 81 3.97 -7.44 -20.46
N LEU A 82 2.85 -7.05 -19.83
CA LEU A 82 2.57 -7.41 -18.44
C LEU A 82 2.27 -8.90 -18.27
N ARG A 83 1.60 -9.54 -19.24
CA ARG A 83 1.29 -10.98 -19.18
C ARG A 83 2.56 -11.82 -19.01
N GLU A 84 3.54 -11.58 -19.85
CA GLU A 84 4.82 -12.30 -19.84
C GLU A 84 5.60 -12.01 -18.55
N ARG A 85 5.58 -10.77 -18.06
CA ARG A 85 6.23 -10.41 -16.79
C ARG A 85 5.55 -11.07 -15.58
N LEU A 86 4.24 -11.22 -15.58
CA LEU A 86 3.52 -11.91 -14.50
C LEU A 86 3.85 -13.41 -14.47
N GLU A 87 3.96 -14.06 -15.63
CA GLU A 87 4.41 -15.46 -15.72
C GLU A 87 5.81 -15.63 -15.15
N GLU A 88 6.73 -14.73 -15.49
CA GLU A 88 8.10 -14.73 -14.96
C GLU A 88 8.10 -14.51 -13.44
N TYR A 89 7.41 -13.48 -12.92
CA TYR A 89 7.36 -13.20 -11.49
C TYR A 89 6.71 -14.32 -10.69
N TYR A 90 5.69 -14.97 -11.24
CA TYR A 90 5.11 -16.16 -10.62
C TYR A 90 6.13 -17.28 -10.49
N SER A 91 6.94 -17.52 -11.54
CA SER A 91 8.02 -18.51 -11.51
C SER A 91 9.12 -18.17 -10.50
N LEU A 92 9.37 -16.88 -10.25
CA LEU A 92 10.31 -16.38 -9.23
C LEU A 92 9.74 -16.41 -7.79
N GLY A 93 8.50 -16.85 -7.61
CA GLY A 93 7.89 -17.04 -6.30
C GLY A 93 6.83 -16.01 -5.90
N ALA A 94 6.59 -14.96 -6.69
CA ALA A 94 5.52 -14.00 -6.40
C ALA A 94 4.13 -14.65 -6.46
N ARG A 95 3.23 -14.26 -5.55
CA ARG A 95 1.86 -14.76 -5.46
C ARG A 95 0.82 -13.66 -5.51
N PHE A 96 1.24 -12.41 -5.36
CA PHE A 96 0.40 -11.24 -5.57
C PHE A 96 1.19 -10.15 -6.29
N ALA A 97 0.48 -9.21 -6.89
CA ALA A 97 1.08 -8.06 -7.54
C ALA A 97 0.47 -6.77 -7.00
N LYS A 98 1.14 -5.65 -7.24
CA LYS A 98 0.66 -4.32 -6.87
C LYS A 98 0.79 -3.35 -8.04
N TRP A 99 -0.29 -2.59 -8.29
CA TRP A 99 -0.34 -1.50 -9.26
C TRP A 99 -0.92 -0.26 -8.60
N ARG A 100 -0.17 0.84 -8.62
CA ARG A 100 -0.55 2.12 -8.03
C ARG A 100 -1.00 3.10 -9.11
N ALA A 101 -2.25 3.52 -9.08
CA ALA A 101 -2.71 4.72 -9.75
C ALA A 101 -2.50 5.93 -8.83
N VAL A 102 -2.16 7.09 -9.39
CA VAL A 102 -1.87 8.32 -8.64
C VAL A 102 -2.79 9.42 -9.14
N ILE A 103 -3.68 9.89 -8.27
CA ILE A 103 -4.76 10.82 -8.60
C ILE A 103 -4.67 12.02 -7.65
N GLY A 104 -4.47 13.21 -8.20
CA GLY A 104 -4.39 14.46 -7.42
C GLY A 104 -5.76 15.09 -7.18
N ILE A 105 -5.87 15.87 -6.09
CA ILE A 105 -6.99 16.80 -5.83
C ILE A 105 -6.54 18.20 -6.17
N GLY A 106 -7.34 18.93 -6.96
CA GLY A 106 -7.05 20.30 -7.34
C GLY A 106 -8.25 20.98 -7.96
N ASP A 107 -8.06 22.21 -8.48
CA ASP A 107 -9.12 22.94 -9.18
C ASP A 107 -9.57 22.14 -10.43
N ASN A 108 -10.82 21.67 -10.42
CA ASN A 108 -11.39 20.78 -11.43
C ASN A 108 -10.65 19.43 -11.61
N GLN A 109 -9.91 18.99 -10.63
CA GLN A 109 -9.20 17.70 -10.62
C GLN A 109 -9.68 16.83 -9.45
N PRO A 110 -9.75 15.48 -9.68
CA PRO A 110 -9.44 14.77 -10.91
C PRO A 110 -10.53 14.93 -11.99
N SER A 111 -10.11 15.04 -13.26
CA SER A 111 -11.02 14.95 -14.40
C SER A 111 -11.57 13.54 -14.57
N MET A 112 -12.72 13.39 -15.23
CA MET A 112 -13.22 12.04 -15.56
C MET A 112 -12.25 11.28 -16.47
N ALA A 113 -11.52 11.95 -17.35
CA ALA A 113 -10.52 11.30 -18.18
C ALA A 113 -9.40 10.67 -17.34
N CYS A 114 -8.90 11.38 -16.32
CA CYS A 114 -7.89 10.84 -15.41
C CYS A 114 -8.42 9.63 -14.62
N ILE A 115 -9.63 9.72 -14.08
CA ILE A 115 -10.25 8.62 -13.35
C ILE A 115 -10.43 7.39 -14.26
N ASP A 116 -10.96 7.61 -15.46
CA ASP A 116 -11.30 6.55 -16.41
C ASP A 116 -10.07 5.77 -16.89
N VAL A 117 -9.01 6.45 -17.32
CA VAL A 117 -7.80 5.76 -17.81
C VAL A 117 -7.08 5.00 -16.70
N ASN A 118 -7.08 5.51 -15.47
CA ASN A 118 -6.47 4.82 -14.32
C ASN A 118 -7.34 3.65 -13.85
N ALA A 119 -8.67 3.78 -13.81
CA ALA A 119 -9.58 2.68 -13.49
C ALA A 119 -9.48 1.56 -14.52
N HIS A 120 -9.43 1.91 -15.81
CA HIS A 120 -9.20 0.93 -16.88
C HIS A 120 -7.85 0.20 -16.73
N ALA A 121 -6.77 0.92 -16.41
CA ALA A 121 -5.47 0.32 -16.18
C ALA A 121 -5.49 -0.65 -14.98
N LEU A 122 -6.10 -0.25 -13.86
CA LEU A 122 -6.28 -1.08 -12.66
C LEU A 122 -7.08 -2.36 -12.97
N ALA A 123 -8.16 -2.25 -13.73
CA ALA A 123 -9.00 -3.40 -14.05
C ALA A 123 -8.32 -4.38 -15.03
N ARG A 124 -7.67 -3.88 -16.08
CA ARG A 124 -6.89 -4.73 -16.99
C ARG A 124 -5.73 -5.43 -16.30
N TYR A 125 -5.00 -4.71 -15.47
CA TYR A 125 -3.93 -5.26 -14.64
C TYR A 125 -4.46 -6.38 -13.74
N SER A 126 -5.60 -6.15 -13.08
CA SER A 126 -6.21 -7.12 -12.17
C SER A 126 -6.63 -8.41 -12.88
N ALA A 127 -7.25 -8.28 -14.07
CA ALA A 127 -7.62 -9.42 -14.89
C ALA A 127 -6.39 -10.24 -15.32
N LEU A 128 -5.30 -9.58 -15.74
CA LEU A 128 -4.03 -10.24 -16.07
C LEU A 128 -3.40 -10.97 -14.88
N CYS A 129 -3.46 -10.37 -13.68
CA CYS A 129 -2.99 -11.03 -12.47
C CYS A 129 -3.77 -12.29 -12.16
N GLN A 130 -5.11 -12.25 -12.22
CA GLN A 130 -5.95 -13.42 -11.96
C GLN A 130 -5.74 -14.51 -13.02
N GLU A 131 -5.55 -14.17 -14.28
CA GLU A 131 -5.15 -15.11 -15.34
C GLU A 131 -3.82 -15.80 -14.99
N ALA A 132 -2.86 -15.04 -14.44
CA ALA A 132 -1.56 -15.56 -13.99
C ALA A 132 -1.60 -16.25 -12.61
N LYS A 133 -2.78 -16.46 -12.02
CA LYS A 133 -2.99 -17.04 -10.67
C LYS A 133 -2.33 -16.23 -9.55
N MET A 134 -2.28 -14.93 -9.71
CA MET A 134 -1.77 -13.96 -8.72
C MET A 134 -2.90 -13.07 -8.23
N VAL A 135 -2.85 -12.70 -6.95
CA VAL A 135 -3.81 -11.76 -6.35
C VAL A 135 -3.41 -10.33 -6.70
N PRO A 136 -4.25 -9.52 -7.37
CA PRO A 136 -3.96 -8.11 -7.57
C PRO A 136 -4.24 -7.28 -6.33
N ILE A 137 -3.29 -6.44 -5.92
CA ILE A 137 -3.54 -5.31 -5.05
C ILE A 137 -3.91 -4.11 -5.94
N VAL A 138 -5.15 -3.66 -5.82
CA VAL A 138 -5.72 -2.52 -6.55
C VAL A 138 -5.51 -1.26 -5.73
N GLU A 139 -4.62 -0.37 -6.18
CA GLU A 139 -4.22 0.83 -5.42
C GLU A 139 -4.61 2.13 -6.15
N PRO A 140 -5.89 2.57 -6.04
CA PRO A 140 -6.35 3.86 -6.56
C PRO A 140 -6.02 4.96 -5.54
N GLU A 141 -4.78 5.40 -5.44
CA GLU A 141 -4.35 6.39 -4.46
C GLU A 141 -4.77 7.80 -4.82
N ILE A 142 -5.55 8.41 -3.93
CA ILE A 142 -5.77 9.86 -3.92
C ILE A 142 -4.63 10.51 -3.14
N LEU A 143 -3.94 11.48 -3.77
CA LEU A 143 -2.85 12.21 -3.12
C LEU A 143 -3.39 13.16 -2.06
N MET A 144 -2.68 13.23 -0.94
CA MET A 144 -3.02 14.09 0.19
C MET A 144 -2.27 15.43 0.18
N ASP A 145 -1.52 15.70 -0.90
CA ASP A 145 -0.87 16.99 -1.10
C ASP A 145 -1.91 18.08 -1.31
N GLY A 146 -1.70 19.25 -0.70
CA GLY A 146 -2.60 20.40 -0.80
C GLY A 146 -3.39 20.69 0.47
N ASN A 147 -4.35 21.62 0.36
CA ASN A 147 -5.10 22.18 1.48
C ASN A 147 -6.58 21.79 1.50
N HIS A 148 -6.95 20.73 0.77
CA HIS A 148 -8.33 20.28 0.70
C HIS A 148 -8.85 19.80 2.05
N SER A 149 -10.16 19.94 2.27
CA SER A 149 -10.83 19.44 3.47
C SER A 149 -11.02 17.93 3.42
N ILE A 150 -11.36 17.34 4.58
CA ILE A 150 -11.69 15.91 4.66
C ILE A 150 -12.94 15.57 3.82
N GLU A 151 -13.91 16.48 3.72
CA GLU A 151 -15.10 16.34 2.90
C GLU A 151 -14.75 16.24 1.41
N THR A 152 -13.85 17.11 0.94
CA THR A 152 -13.35 17.05 -0.45
C THR A 152 -12.64 15.72 -0.72
N CYS A 153 -11.81 15.26 0.22
CA CYS A 153 -11.17 13.96 0.11
C CYS A 153 -12.19 12.82 0.06
N PHE A 154 -13.24 12.88 0.88
CA PHE A 154 -14.34 11.92 0.88
C PHE A 154 -15.04 11.85 -0.48
N GLU A 155 -15.43 13.02 -1.02
CA GLU A 155 -16.14 13.11 -2.31
C GLU A 155 -15.29 12.55 -3.45
N VAL A 156 -14.01 12.92 -3.51
CA VAL A 156 -13.11 12.44 -4.57
C VAL A 156 -12.84 10.94 -4.42
N THR A 157 -12.61 10.45 -3.21
CA THR A 157 -12.38 9.03 -2.95
C THR A 157 -13.61 8.20 -3.32
N THR A 158 -14.82 8.65 -2.95
CA THR A 158 -16.08 8.03 -3.35
C THR A 158 -16.21 7.93 -4.86
N LYS A 159 -16.01 9.04 -5.57
CA LYS A 159 -16.11 9.08 -7.04
C LYS A 159 -15.12 8.12 -7.72
N VAL A 160 -13.90 8.05 -7.21
CA VAL A 160 -12.86 7.18 -7.77
C VAL A 160 -13.15 5.72 -7.49
N LEU A 161 -13.54 5.36 -6.25
CA LEU A 161 -13.86 3.98 -5.89
C LEU A 161 -15.08 3.46 -6.66
N ASP A 162 -16.16 4.23 -6.74
CA ASP A 162 -17.36 3.87 -7.52
C ASP A 162 -16.99 3.53 -8.97
N HIS A 163 -16.18 4.39 -9.60
CA HIS A 163 -15.76 4.16 -10.98
C HIS A 163 -14.80 2.97 -11.13
N VAL A 164 -13.85 2.81 -10.21
CA VAL A 164 -12.91 1.67 -10.22
C VAL A 164 -13.65 0.34 -10.10
N PHE A 165 -14.59 0.20 -9.15
CA PHE A 165 -15.34 -1.04 -8.99
C PHE A 165 -16.23 -1.35 -10.19
N LYS A 166 -16.87 -0.34 -10.78
CA LYS A 166 -17.63 -0.51 -12.02
C LYS A 166 -16.75 -1.07 -13.16
N VAL A 167 -15.54 -0.54 -13.34
CA VAL A 167 -14.64 -0.99 -14.42
C VAL A 167 -14.03 -2.37 -14.09
N LEU A 168 -13.79 -2.70 -12.81
CA LEU A 168 -13.40 -4.06 -12.38
C LEU A 168 -14.48 -5.08 -12.75
N GLU A 169 -15.76 -4.75 -12.51
CA GLU A 169 -16.89 -5.60 -12.88
C GLU A 169 -17.01 -5.77 -14.41
N ASP A 170 -16.93 -4.69 -15.17
CA ASP A 170 -16.94 -4.70 -16.64
C ASP A 170 -15.83 -5.59 -17.23
N GLN A 171 -14.65 -5.62 -16.58
CA GLN A 171 -13.52 -6.49 -16.95
C GLN A 171 -13.64 -7.90 -16.36
N LYS A 172 -14.74 -8.23 -15.65
CA LYS A 172 -15.00 -9.54 -15.03
C LYS A 172 -13.93 -9.98 -14.03
N VAL A 173 -13.35 -9.03 -13.31
CA VAL A 173 -12.42 -9.31 -12.23
C VAL A 173 -13.20 -9.94 -11.07
N ALA A 174 -12.75 -11.07 -10.56
CA ALA A 174 -13.33 -11.70 -9.38
C ALA A 174 -12.97 -10.88 -8.13
N LEU A 175 -13.94 -10.17 -7.54
CA LEU A 175 -13.71 -9.27 -6.42
C LEU A 175 -13.27 -9.97 -5.14
N ASN A 176 -13.68 -11.22 -4.93
CA ASN A 176 -13.21 -12.06 -3.83
C ASN A 176 -11.74 -12.51 -3.99
N GLY A 177 -11.12 -12.20 -5.10
CA GLY A 177 -9.71 -12.50 -5.42
C GLY A 177 -8.82 -11.25 -5.52
N ILE A 178 -9.22 -10.11 -4.98
CA ILE A 178 -8.41 -8.88 -4.94
C ILE A 178 -8.10 -8.44 -3.51
N ILE A 179 -7.16 -7.53 -3.37
CA ILE A 179 -6.98 -6.69 -2.17
C ILE A 179 -7.10 -5.23 -2.61
N LEU A 180 -7.94 -4.45 -1.95
CA LEU A 180 -8.00 -3.01 -2.18
C LEU A 180 -6.92 -2.32 -1.34
N LYS A 181 -6.18 -1.38 -1.94
CA LYS A 181 -5.21 -0.54 -1.23
C LYS A 181 -5.52 0.94 -1.42
N PRO A 182 -6.50 1.47 -0.70
CA PRO A 182 -6.90 2.86 -0.80
C PRO A 182 -6.10 3.75 0.14
N ASN A 183 -6.19 5.07 -0.07
CA ASN A 183 -5.92 6.07 0.97
C ASN A 183 -6.97 5.99 2.09
N MET A 184 -6.64 6.51 3.26
CA MET A 184 -7.64 6.90 4.25
C MET A 184 -8.24 8.25 3.84
N VAL A 185 -9.45 8.54 4.26
CA VAL A 185 -10.11 9.83 4.02
C VAL A 185 -9.60 10.82 5.07
N ILE A 186 -8.70 11.72 4.66
CA ILE A 186 -8.04 12.69 5.54
C ILE A 186 -8.05 14.09 4.92
N SER A 187 -7.81 15.10 5.74
CA SER A 187 -7.52 16.45 5.25
C SER A 187 -6.18 16.51 4.52
N GLY A 188 -6.02 17.41 3.56
CA GLY A 188 -4.76 17.65 2.89
C GLY A 188 -3.63 18.02 3.87
N THR A 189 -2.38 17.74 3.46
CA THR A 189 -1.21 17.98 4.31
C THR A 189 -0.99 19.44 4.69
N ASP A 190 -1.46 20.37 3.84
CA ASP A 190 -1.35 21.81 4.03
C ASP A 190 -2.65 22.44 4.57
N ALA A 191 -3.66 21.63 4.92
CA ALA A 191 -4.89 22.10 5.51
C ALA A 191 -4.64 22.71 6.88
N SER A 192 -5.22 23.90 7.12
CA SER A 192 -5.08 24.60 8.40
C SER A 192 -5.86 23.95 9.55
N ASP A 193 -6.88 23.16 9.21
CA ASP A 193 -7.73 22.42 10.15
C ASP A 193 -7.76 20.95 9.74
N ARG A 194 -6.83 20.19 10.27
CA ARG A 194 -6.75 18.74 9.99
C ARG A 194 -7.67 17.98 10.93
N ALA A 195 -8.45 17.08 10.34
CA ALA A 195 -9.37 16.25 11.09
C ALA A 195 -8.65 15.36 12.11
N ASP A 196 -9.28 15.13 13.25
CA ASP A 196 -8.78 14.24 14.28
C ASP A 196 -8.95 12.74 13.94
N VAL A 197 -8.38 11.88 14.76
CA VAL A 197 -8.37 10.42 14.55
C VAL A 197 -9.79 9.86 14.44
N ALA A 198 -10.71 10.28 15.28
CA ALA A 198 -12.08 9.77 15.30
C ALA A 198 -12.85 10.18 14.02
N THR A 199 -12.67 11.42 13.59
CA THR A 199 -13.26 11.96 12.37
C THR A 199 -12.71 11.23 11.13
N VAL A 200 -11.40 11.02 11.05
CA VAL A 200 -10.76 10.27 9.94
C VAL A 200 -11.27 8.83 9.89
N ALA A 201 -11.32 8.13 11.03
CA ALA A 201 -11.80 6.76 11.09
C ALA A 201 -13.26 6.66 10.63
N THR A 202 -14.13 7.55 11.12
CA THR A 202 -15.54 7.60 10.76
C THR A 202 -15.75 7.89 9.27
N ALA A 203 -15.07 8.90 8.74
CA ALA A 203 -15.17 9.26 7.33
C ALA A 203 -14.65 8.15 6.41
N THR A 204 -13.53 7.53 6.78
CA THR A 204 -12.94 6.44 5.99
C THR A 204 -13.84 5.21 5.96
N VAL A 205 -14.31 4.74 7.13
CA VAL A 205 -15.20 3.58 7.19
C VAL A 205 -16.51 3.85 6.43
N LYS A 206 -17.07 5.05 6.57
CA LYS A 206 -18.27 5.45 5.82
C LYS A 206 -18.03 5.40 4.31
N CYS A 207 -16.96 6.01 3.82
CA CYS A 207 -16.60 6.01 2.40
C CYS A 207 -16.47 4.58 1.85
N LEU A 208 -15.79 3.70 2.59
CA LEU A 208 -15.62 2.31 2.20
C LEU A 208 -16.96 1.55 2.20
N SER A 209 -17.79 1.74 3.22
CA SER A 209 -19.10 1.06 3.32
C SER A 209 -20.07 1.46 2.21
N GLU A 210 -19.93 2.66 1.65
CA GLU A 210 -20.77 3.15 0.57
C GLU A 210 -20.26 2.70 -0.83
N ASN A 211 -18.98 2.34 -0.96
CA ASN A 211 -18.35 2.19 -2.27
C ASN A 211 -17.60 0.87 -2.49
N VAL A 212 -17.32 0.09 -1.45
CA VAL A 212 -16.55 -1.16 -1.59
C VAL A 212 -17.47 -2.37 -1.39
N PRO A 213 -17.61 -3.26 -2.38
CA PRO A 213 -18.41 -4.47 -2.25
C PRO A 213 -17.94 -5.37 -1.10
N ASP A 214 -18.89 -6.00 -0.39
CA ASP A 214 -18.63 -6.89 0.73
C ASP A 214 -17.84 -8.15 0.33
N GLU A 215 -17.80 -8.48 -0.96
CA GLU A 215 -17.08 -9.62 -1.53
C GLU A 215 -15.55 -9.43 -1.50
N VAL A 216 -15.07 -8.18 -1.38
CA VAL A 216 -13.63 -7.90 -1.26
C VAL A 216 -13.13 -8.42 0.08
N PRO A 217 -12.17 -9.36 0.12
CA PRO A 217 -11.80 -10.00 1.39
C PRO A 217 -10.99 -9.09 2.31
N GLY A 218 -10.27 -8.10 1.77
CA GLY A 218 -9.39 -7.27 2.58
C GLY A 218 -9.04 -5.93 1.95
N ILE A 219 -8.82 -4.98 2.84
CA ILE A 219 -8.38 -3.62 2.54
C ILE A 219 -7.09 -3.35 3.29
N ALA A 220 -6.02 -3.08 2.57
CA ALA A 220 -4.70 -2.78 3.12
C ALA A 220 -4.34 -1.32 2.82
N PHE A 221 -4.53 -0.42 3.78
CA PHE A 221 -4.35 1.02 3.59
C PHE A 221 -2.92 1.42 3.25
N LEU A 222 -2.76 2.43 2.40
CA LEU A 222 -1.54 3.21 2.30
C LEU A 222 -1.48 4.27 3.41
N SER A 223 -0.32 4.89 3.62
CA SER A 223 -0.10 5.88 4.68
C SER A 223 0.21 7.29 4.17
N GLY A 224 -0.12 7.60 2.93
CA GLY A 224 0.15 8.90 2.32
C GLY A 224 -0.43 10.06 3.15
N GLY A 225 0.35 11.13 3.34
CA GLY A 225 -0.06 12.31 4.10
C GLY A 225 -0.11 12.15 5.61
N GLN A 226 0.38 11.04 6.16
CA GLN A 226 0.30 10.71 7.59
C GLN A 226 1.69 10.40 8.17
N THR A 227 1.90 10.71 9.44
CA THR A 227 3.02 10.16 10.21
C THR A 227 2.83 8.66 10.47
N SER A 228 3.85 8.00 10.98
CA SER A 228 3.76 6.59 11.37
C SER A 228 2.71 6.37 12.44
N GLU A 229 2.67 7.26 13.42
CA GLU A 229 1.78 7.22 14.57
C GLU A 229 0.33 7.52 14.16
N GLU A 230 0.11 8.55 13.32
CA GLU A 230 -1.22 8.87 12.78
C GLU A 230 -1.79 7.68 12.00
N ALA A 231 -1.01 7.10 11.08
CA ALA A 231 -1.48 5.97 10.26
C ALA A 231 -1.86 4.76 11.12
N THR A 232 -1.08 4.50 12.19
CA THR A 232 -1.37 3.41 13.13
C THR A 232 -2.61 3.71 13.97
N ALA A 233 -2.76 4.94 14.47
CA ALA A 233 -3.92 5.35 15.26
C ALA A 233 -5.23 5.31 14.45
N HIS A 234 -5.20 5.80 13.21
CA HIS A 234 -6.34 5.74 12.31
C HIS A 234 -6.77 4.30 12.02
N LEU A 235 -5.81 3.40 11.73
CA LEU A 235 -6.10 1.99 11.49
C LEU A 235 -6.72 1.33 12.73
N SER A 236 -6.20 1.62 13.94
CA SER A 236 -6.76 1.10 15.19
C SER A 236 -8.19 1.57 15.40
N ALA A 237 -8.42 2.88 15.28
CA ALA A 237 -9.76 3.46 15.46
C ALA A 237 -10.80 2.88 14.47
N MET A 238 -10.42 2.65 13.21
CA MET A 238 -11.31 1.99 12.26
C MET A 238 -11.63 0.55 12.64
N ASN A 239 -10.64 -0.22 13.12
CA ASN A 239 -10.87 -1.60 13.56
C ASN A 239 -11.69 -1.69 14.84
N GLU A 240 -11.61 -0.71 15.74
CA GLU A 240 -12.48 -0.61 16.94
C GLU A 240 -13.95 -0.39 16.58
N MET A 241 -14.25 0.20 15.43
CA MET A 241 -15.62 0.43 14.94
C MET A 241 -16.28 -0.84 14.39
N GLY A 242 -15.56 -1.95 14.23
CA GLY A 242 -16.03 -3.19 13.63
C GLY A 242 -17.24 -3.84 14.33
N PRO A 243 -17.78 -4.91 13.78
CA PRO A 243 -17.20 -5.67 12.65
C PRO A 243 -17.41 -5.02 11.29
N HIS A 244 -16.49 -5.28 10.36
CA HIS A 244 -16.57 -4.87 8.96
C HIS A 244 -16.70 -6.11 8.07
N PRO A 245 -17.23 -6.01 6.83
CA PRO A 245 -17.24 -7.13 5.89
C PRO A 245 -15.84 -7.51 5.42
N TRP A 246 -14.88 -6.56 5.44
CA TRP A 246 -13.50 -6.73 5.03
C TRP A 246 -12.55 -6.81 6.23
N GLN A 247 -11.40 -7.45 6.02
CA GLN A 247 -10.28 -7.31 6.96
C GLN A 247 -9.56 -5.99 6.70
N LEU A 248 -9.50 -5.09 7.68
CA LEU A 248 -8.76 -3.83 7.59
C LEU A 248 -7.33 -4.04 8.08
N SER A 249 -6.35 -3.74 7.22
CA SER A 249 -4.92 -3.95 7.49
C SER A 249 -4.09 -2.81 6.90
N PHE A 250 -2.78 -2.94 6.96
CA PHE A 250 -1.82 -1.95 6.50
C PHE A 250 -0.94 -2.48 5.36
N SER A 251 -0.59 -1.59 4.44
CA SER A 251 0.47 -1.79 3.44
C SER A 251 1.27 -0.49 3.33
N TYR A 252 1.99 -0.18 4.40
CA TYR A 252 2.68 1.10 4.56
C TYR A 252 4.09 1.07 3.96
N GLY A 253 4.45 2.14 3.26
CA GLY A 253 5.81 2.43 2.85
C GLY A 253 6.54 3.24 3.92
N ARG A 254 6.47 4.57 3.81
CA ARG A 254 7.20 5.48 4.73
C ARG A 254 6.81 5.29 6.19
N ALA A 255 5.53 5.15 6.50
CA ALA A 255 5.07 4.97 7.89
C ALA A 255 5.60 3.70 8.56
N LEU A 256 6.00 2.68 7.79
CA LEU A 256 6.63 1.47 8.31
C LEU A 256 8.16 1.53 8.29
N GLN A 257 8.75 2.22 7.32
CA GLN A 257 10.17 2.11 7.00
C GLN A 257 11.01 3.33 7.35
N ALA A 258 10.42 4.50 7.63
CA ALA A 258 11.17 5.72 7.94
C ALA A 258 12.00 5.59 9.23
N GLN A 259 11.40 5.08 10.30
CA GLN A 259 12.09 4.87 11.57
C GLN A 259 13.23 3.84 11.46
N PRO A 260 13.03 2.64 10.88
CA PRO A 260 14.10 1.69 10.62
C PRO A 260 15.26 2.25 9.77
N LEU A 261 14.93 2.98 8.70
CA LEU A 261 15.93 3.57 7.83
C LEU A 261 16.79 4.61 8.58
N ASN A 262 16.17 5.45 9.39
CA ASN A 262 16.85 6.44 10.21
C ASN A 262 17.72 5.78 11.28
N ALA A 263 17.21 4.75 11.95
CA ALA A 263 17.94 4.02 12.99
C ALA A 263 19.16 3.27 12.41
N TRP A 264 19.02 2.68 11.24
CA TRP A 264 20.11 1.99 10.55
C TRP A 264 21.14 2.98 9.97
N SER A 265 20.69 4.08 9.35
CA SER A 265 21.51 5.14 8.72
C SER A 265 22.56 4.62 7.71
N GLY A 266 22.42 3.40 7.23
CA GLY A 266 23.34 2.77 6.27
C GLY A 266 24.64 2.22 6.88
N ALA A 267 24.70 2.03 8.19
CA ALA A 267 25.88 1.57 8.89
C ALA A 267 25.67 0.16 9.47
N ASP A 268 26.63 -0.74 9.27
CA ASP A 268 26.54 -2.14 9.70
C ASP A 268 26.43 -2.26 11.23
N GLU A 269 27.11 -1.39 11.98
CA GLU A 269 27.00 -1.32 13.43
C GLU A 269 25.58 -1.00 13.95
N ASN A 270 24.75 -0.38 13.11
CA ASN A 270 23.38 -0.01 13.41
C ASN A 270 22.34 -1.03 12.92
N LEU A 271 22.77 -2.18 12.38
CA LEU A 271 21.88 -3.20 11.83
C LEU A 271 20.79 -3.58 12.83
N LYS A 272 21.21 -3.89 14.06
CA LYS A 272 20.28 -4.27 15.12
C LYS A 272 19.29 -3.16 15.45
N SER A 273 19.75 -1.92 15.55
CA SER A 273 18.87 -0.76 15.82
C SER A 273 17.83 -0.57 14.73
N GLY A 274 18.21 -0.76 13.45
CA GLY A 274 17.28 -0.73 12.32
C GLY A 274 16.24 -1.84 12.41
N GLN A 275 16.64 -3.06 12.73
CA GLN A 275 15.73 -4.20 12.92
C GLN A 275 14.80 -4.02 14.11
N ASP A 276 15.28 -3.54 15.25
CA ASP A 276 14.48 -3.30 16.45
C ASP A 276 13.40 -2.22 16.15
N ALA A 277 13.76 -1.14 15.47
CA ALA A 277 12.82 -0.10 15.03
C ALA A 277 11.75 -0.64 14.05
N PHE A 278 12.16 -1.52 13.13
CA PHE A 278 11.24 -2.17 12.20
C PHE A 278 10.25 -3.10 12.89
N LEU A 279 10.73 -3.91 13.81
CA LEU A 279 9.91 -4.83 14.61
C LEU A 279 8.91 -4.06 15.50
N LYS A 280 9.38 -3.00 16.18
CA LYS A 280 8.50 -2.14 16.98
C LYS A 280 7.35 -1.60 16.12
N ARG A 281 7.66 -1.00 14.97
CA ARG A 281 6.65 -0.42 14.09
C ARG A 281 5.70 -1.48 13.52
N SER A 282 6.23 -2.64 13.12
CA SER A 282 5.44 -3.76 12.61
C SER A 282 4.48 -4.31 13.68
N ARG A 283 4.96 -4.47 14.91
CA ARG A 283 4.14 -4.90 16.05
C ARG A 283 3.00 -3.92 16.34
N LEU A 284 3.29 -2.61 16.38
CA LEU A 284 2.27 -1.60 16.66
C LEU A 284 1.20 -1.56 15.56
N ASN A 285 1.59 -1.67 14.30
CA ASN A 285 0.63 -1.78 13.20
C ASN A 285 -0.19 -3.09 13.25
N SER A 286 0.42 -4.19 13.70
CA SER A 286 -0.29 -5.46 13.91
C SER A 286 -1.34 -5.34 15.04
N LEU A 287 -1.04 -4.61 16.12
CA LEU A 287 -2.02 -4.31 17.18
C LEU A 287 -3.14 -3.42 16.67
N ALA A 288 -2.84 -2.42 15.84
CA ALA A 288 -3.84 -1.55 15.22
C ALA A 288 -4.82 -2.32 14.33
N ARG A 289 -4.36 -3.38 13.67
CA ARG A 289 -5.21 -4.27 12.87
C ARG A 289 -6.32 -4.97 13.69
N THR A 290 -6.16 -5.04 14.98
CA THR A 290 -7.13 -5.65 15.91
C THR A 290 -7.77 -4.64 16.88
N GLY A 291 -7.57 -3.33 16.65
CA GLY A 291 -8.08 -2.27 17.52
C GLY A 291 -7.42 -2.24 18.91
N ASN A 292 -6.22 -2.76 19.05
CA ASN A 292 -5.52 -2.87 20.35
C ASN A 292 -4.31 -1.93 20.48
N TYR A 293 -4.13 -1.00 19.56
CA TYR A 293 -3.07 0.00 19.67
C TYR A 293 -3.55 1.20 20.49
N ASN A 294 -2.66 1.75 21.31
CA ASN A 294 -2.84 3.07 21.89
C ASN A 294 -1.51 3.88 21.84
N PRO A 295 -1.60 5.23 21.83
CA PRO A 295 -0.41 6.09 21.67
C PRO A 295 0.68 5.91 22.73
N GLN A 296 0.35 5.51 23.96
CA GLN A 296 1.33 5.28 25.03
C GLN A 296 2.30 4.12 24.69
N MET A 297 1.90 3.23 23.79
CA MET A 297 2.77 2.14 23.32
C MET A 297 3.96 2.62 22.49
N GLU A 298 3.92 3.86 21.99
CA GLU A 298 5.05 4.49 21.28
C GLU A 298 6.21 4.81 22.23
N GLU A 299 5.93 5.07 23.50
CA GLU A 299 6.92 5.43 24.52
C GLU A 299 7.67 4.23 25.07
N VAL A 300 7.08 3.03 24.94
CA VAL A 300 7.70 1.78 25.40
C VAL A 300 8.63 1.28 24.29
N GLY A 301 9.94 1.39 24.53
CA GLY A 301 11.03 1.02 23.62
C GLY A 301 11.20 -0.48 23.44
#